data_9faf1260bcd22d708b192ed7825cc40c
#
_entry.id   9faf1260bcd22d708b192ed7825cc40c
#
_cell.length_a   1.000
_cell.length_b   1.000
_cell.length_c   1.000
_cell.angle_alpha   90.00
_cell.angle_beta   90.00
_cell.angle_gamma   90.00
#
_symmetry.space_group_name_H-M   'P 1'
#
loop_
_entity.id
_entity.type
_entity.pdbx_description
1 polymer ?
#
loop_
_entity_poly.entity_id
_entity_poly.type
_entity_poly.pdbx_seq_one_letter_code
_entity_poly.pdbx_strand_id
1 'polypeptide(L)'
;ERRVSDIDVDEMGAIAGKEALGNSGEPDLIINASGVPKQVIPDTSTFYQRLMGFEGIPSFSIHCTCLSFITAFNTASSLIQNKNYKRILIISSDRGTRGRNFDQPESAALLGDGAAAIVLEPIQKDGDSELIYYNMKTWPSGANLTEVRGGGTNRHPQDMETTLADNLFTMDGPAVYKIAIKKIYKMILKMLKSTGLKKED
;
A
#
# COMPACT_ATOMS: atom_id res chain seq x y z
N GLU A 1 -8.45 -18.27 -8.32
CA GLU A 1 -7.17 -18.72 -7.75
C GLU A 1 -6.27 -17.50 -7.51
N ARG A 2 -5.64 -17.39 -6.33
CA ARG A 2 -4.76 -16.27 -5.99
C ARG A 2 -3.30 -16.71 -6.09
N ARG A 3 -2.50 -15.87 -6.71
CA ARG A 3 -1.09 -16.17 -6.92
C ARG A 3 -0.33 -16.23 -5.59
N VAL A 4 0.56 -17.20 -5.49
CA VAL A 4 1.57 -17.33 -4.43
C VAL A 4 2.94 -17.08 -5.08
N SER A 5 3.76 -16.25 -4.42
CA SER A 5 5.11 -15.95 -4.90
C SER A 5 6.15 -16.84 -4.22
N ASP A 6 7.13 -17.29 -5.01
CA ASP A 6 8.31 -18.04 -4.53
C ASP A 6 9.45 -17.11 -4.08
N ILE A 7 9.38 -15.82 -4.45
CA ILE A 7 10.37 -14.80 -4.05
C ILE A 7 9.85 -13.91 -2.96
N ASP A 8 10.74 -13.25 -2.23
CA ASP A 8 10.40 -12.38 -1.12
C ASP A 8 9.80 -11.04 -1.55
N VAL A 9 9.15 -10.38 -0.59
CA VAL A 9 8.43 -9.12 -0.82
C VAL A 9 9.34 -8.01 -1.35
N ASP A 10 10.57 -7.94 -0.87
CA ASP A 10 11.54 -6.95 -1.33
C ASP A 10 12.06 -7.23 -2.75
N GLU A 11 12.23 -8.50 -3.10
CA GLU A 11 12.61 -8.91 -4.46
C GLU A 11 11.53 -8.58 -5.47
N MET A 12 10.26 -8.93 -5.17
CA MET A 12 9.12 -8.54 -6.02
C MET A 12 9.04 -7.02 -6.20
N GLY A 13 9.18 -6.27 -5.10
CA GLY A 13 9.14 -4.82 -5.12
C GLY A 13 10.29 -4.20 -5.91
N ALA A 14 11.52 -4.74 -5.77
CA ALA A 14 12.67 -4.27 -6.53
C ALA A 14 12.54 -4.53 -8.04
N ILE A 15 11.96 -5.68 -8.43
CA ILE A 15 11.66 -5.98 -9.84
C ILE A 15 10.67 -4.95 -10.39
N ALA A 16 9.52 -4.75 -9.71
CA ALA A 16 8.53 -3.77 -10.12
C ALA A 16 9.10 -2.34 -10.18
N GLY A 17 9.94 -1.97 -9.20
CA GLY A 17 10.63 -0.68 -9.18
C GLY A 17 11.56 -0.48 -10.37
N LYS A 18 12.37 -1.48 -10.72
CA LYS A 18 13.25 -1.43 -11.91
C LYS A 18 12.44 -1.32 -13.19
N GLU A 19 11.35 -2.06 -13.32
CA GLU A 19 10.46 -1.98 -14.49
C GLU A 19 9.82 -0.59 -14.62
N ALA A 20 9.34 -0.01 -13.52
CA ALA A 20 8.74 1.32 -13.51
C ALA A 20 9.75 2.42 -13.87
N LEU A 21 11.00 2.32 -13.42
CA LEU A 21 12.06 3.26 -13.76
C LEU A 21 12.52 3.11 -15.21
N GLY A 22 12.54 1.88 -15.75
CA GLY A 22 13.08 1.60 -17.09
C GLY A 22 14.50 2.14 -17.24
N ASN A 23 14.72 2.98 -18.26
CA ASN A 23 15.99 3.64 -18.53
C ASN A 23 16.03 5.12 -18.09
N SER A 24 15.07 5.56 -17.29
CA SER A 24 14.93 6.99 -16.96
C SER A 24 15.84 7.50 -15.83
N GLY A 25 16.72 6.64 -15.30
CA GLY A 25 17.67 6.99 -14.25
C GLY A 25 17.11 6.82 -12.84
N GLU A 26 17.89 7.25 -11.85
CA GLU A 26 17.56 7.08 -10.43
C GLU A 26 16.44 8.01 -9.98
N PRO A 27 15.59 7.57 -9.03
CA PRO A 27 14.66 8.47 -8.34
C PRO A 27 15.43 9.31 -7.30
N ASP A 28 14.87 10.43 -6.90
CA ASP A 28 15.41 11.26 -5.82
C ASP A 28 14.69 11.01 -4.47
N LEU A 29 13.67 10.14 -4.48
CA LEU A 29 13.01 9.60 -3.29
C LEU A 29 12.39 8.23 -3.61
N ILE A 30 12.48 7.29 -2.67
CA ILE A 30 11.80 5.99 -2.74
C ILE A 30 10.81 5.88 -1.58
N ILE A 31 9.54 5.59 -1.88
CA ILE A 31 8.50 5.37 -0.87
C ILE A 31 8.02 3.91 -0.97
N ASN A 32 8.17 3.16 0.12
CA ASN A 32 7.48 1.89 0.27
C ASN A 32 6.03 2.14 0.69
N ALA A 33 5.10 1.57 -0.05
CA ALA A 33 3.66 1.71 0.16
C ALA A 33 2.96 0.34 0.29
N SER A 34 3.66 -0.63 0.87
CA SER A 34 3.15 -1.98 1.11
C SER A 34 2.21 -2.03 2.30
N GLY A 35 1.30 -3.00 2.29
CA GLY A 35 0.39 -3.25 3.42
C GLY A 35 1.07 -3.92 4.61
N VAL A 36 2.13 -4.71 4.35
CA VAL A 36 2.91 -5.40 5.38
C VAL A 36 4.40 -5.21 5.09
N PRO A 37 5.21 -4.82 6.10
CA PRO A 37 6.66 -4.69 5.91
C PRO A 37 7.32 -6.08 5.77
N LYS A 38 8.51 -6.12 5.17
CA LYS A 38 9.36 -7.32 5.15
C LYS A 38 9.67 -7.80 6.57
N GLN A 39 10.00 -6.87 7.43
CA GLN A 39 10.32 -7.05 8.84
C GLN A 39 10.16 -5.73 9.59
N VAL A 40 10.18 -5.79 10.92
CA VAL A 40 9.96 -4.60 11.76
C VAL A 40 11.09 -3.57 11.58
N ILE A 41 12.34 -4.00 11.56
CA ILE A 41 13.56 -3.18 11.42
C ILE A 41 14.57 -3.96 10.55
N PRO A 42 15.22 -3.30 9.56
CA PRO A 42 15.05 -1.92 9.09
C PRO A 42 13.81 -1.75 8.21
N ASP A 43 13.55 -0.50 7.81
CA ASP A 43 12.46 -0.16 6.88
C ASP A 43 12.59 -0.91 5.55
N THR A 44 11.46 -1.36 5.00
CA THR A 44 11.43 -2.17 3.78
C THR A 44 12.02 -1.44 2.57
N SER A 45 11.89 -0.12 2.49
CA SER A 45 12.48 0.69 1.40
C SER A 45 13.99 0.56 1.28
N THR A 46 14.68 0.29 2.39
CA THR A 46 16.13 0.03 2.42
C THR A 46 16.52 -1.21 1.61
N PHE A 47 15.69 -2.27 1.71
CA PHE A 47 15.92 -3.50 0.95
C PHE A 47 15.69 -3.29 -0.55
N TYR A 48 14.67 -2.51 -0.94
CA TYR A 48 14.45 -2.15 -2.34
C TYR A 48 15.67 -1.45 -2.92
N GLN A 49 16.18 -0.45 -2.20
CA GLN A 49 17.34 0.33 -2.63
C GLN A 49 18.57 -0.56 -2.89
N ARG A 50 18.87 -1.45 -1.93
CA ARG A 50 19.96 -2.42 -2.04
C ARG A 50 19.81 -3.35 -3.25
N LEU A 51 18.60 -3.89 -3.47
CA LEU A 51 18.34 -4.84 -4.57
C LEU A 51 18.30 -4.15 -5.95
N MET A 52 17.95 -2.88 -5.98
CA MET A 52 18.03 -2.08 -7.21
C MET A 52 19.44 -1.58 -7.53
N GLY A 53 20.37 -1.64 -6.57
CA GLY A 53 21.74 -1.17 -6.73
C GLY A 53 21.91 0.31 -6.50
N PHE A 54 20.96 0.96 -5.80
CA PHE A 54 21.03 2.37 -5.42
C PHE A 54 21.65 2.54 -4.03
N GLU A 55 22.23 3.71 -3.80
CA GLU A 55 22.79 4.07 -2.50
C GLU A 55 22.62 5.58 -2.25
N GLY A 56 22.28 5.94 -1.01
CA GLY A 56 22.19 7.35 -0.60
C GLY A 56 20.89 8.05 -1.01
N ILE A 57 19.93 7.37 -1.62
CA ILE A 57 18.64 7.94 -1.95
C ILE A 57 17.76 7.97 -0.68
N PRO A 58 17.16 9.12 -0.30
CA PRO A 58 16.17 9.16 0.76
C PRO A 58 15.08 8.11 0.57
N SER A 59 14.74 7.37 1.63
CA SER A 59 13.67 6.38 1.53
C SER A 59 12.96 6.15 2.85
N PHE A 60 11.65 5.87 2.80
CA PHE A 60 10.83 5.56 3.96
C PHE A 60 9.55 4.82 3.55
N SER A 61 8.84 4.27 4.54
CA SER A 61 7.53 3.64 4.33
C SER A 61 6.39 4.56 4.73
N ILE A 62 5.31 4.52 3.93
CA ILE A 62 3.99 5.02 4.34
C ILE A 62 3.10 3.80 4.56
N HIS A 63 2.67 3.62 5.80
CA HIS A 63 1.82 2.50 6.19
C HIS A 63 0.41 2.96 6.57
N CYS A 64 -0.55 2.60 5.73
CA CYS A 64 -2.01 2.75 5.95
C CYS A 64 -2.73 1.46 5.55
N THR A 65 -2.12 0.30 5.81
CA THR A 65 -2.60 -1.01 5.38
C THR A 65 -2.95 -1.03 3.88
N CYS A 66 -4.13 -1.46 3.48
CA CYS A 66 -4.57 -1.51 2.06
C CYS A 66 -4.64 -0.13 1.37
N LEU A 67 -4.60 0.99 2.12
CA LEU A 67 -4.59 2.35 1.58
C LEU A 67 -3.19 2.96 1.47
N SER A 68 -2.14 2.20 1.78
CA SER A 68 -0.75 2.71 1.77
C SER A 68 -0.39 3.35 0.44
N PHE A 69 -0.72 2.69 -0.69
CA PHE A 69 -0.41 3.21 -2.02
C PHE A 69 -1.10 4.56 -2.31
N ILE A 70 -2.40 4.67 -2.05
CA ILE A 70 -3.16 5.91 -2.31
C ILE A 70 -2.66 7.04 -1.40
N THR A 71 -2.30 6.74 -0.16
CA THR A 71 -1.74 7.72 0.78
C THR A 71 -0.34 8.16 0.34
N ALA A 72 0.50 7.22 -0.09
CA ALA A 72 1.82 7.51 -0.63
C ALA A 72 1.75 8.36 -1.91
N PHE A 73 0.80 8.05 -2.79
CA PHE A 73 0.57 8.80 -4.02
C PHE A 73 0.22 10.27 -3.73
N ASN A 74 -0.71 10.53 -2.81
CA ASN A 74 -1.06 11.89 -2.40
C ASN A 74 0.13 12.62 -1.72
N THR A 75 0.87 11.91 -0.88
CA THR A 75 2.07 12.48 -0.22
C THR A 75 3.14 12.84 -1.23
N ALA A 76 3.45 11.93 -2.16
CA ALA A 76 4.42 12.17 -3.23
C ALA A 76 4.01 13.34 -4.13
N SER A 77 2.72 13.41 -4.52
CA SER A 77 2.18 14.53 -5.30
C SER A 77 2.40 15.88 -4.57
N SER A 78 2.17 15.90 -3.26
CA SER A 78 2.40 17.11 -2.45
C SER A 78 3.87 17.48 -2.35
N LEU A 79 4.77 16.49 -2.24
CA LEU A 79 6.24 16.71 -2.20
C LEU A 79 6.74 17.27 -3.54
N ILE A 80 6.22 16.78 -4.67
CA ILE A 80 6.55 17.29 -6.00
C ILE A 80 6.01 18.72 -6.19
N GLN A 81 4.75 18.98 -5.81
CA GLN A 81 4.15 20.32 -5.90
C GLN A 81 4.94 21.36 -5.08
N ASN A 82 5.45 20.97 -3.92
CA ASN A 82 6.30 21.81 -3.07
C ASN A 82 7.77 21.88 -3.54
N LYS A 83 8.12 21.21 -4.65
CA LYS A 83 9.47 21.18 -5.25
C LYS A 83 10.55 20.59 -4.33
N ASN A 84 10.17 19.75 -3.37
CA ASN A 84 11.12 19.04 -2.54
C ASN A 84 11.83 17.93 -3.32
N TYR A 85 11.11 17.29 -4.24
CA TYR A 85 11.58 16.20 -5.09
C TYR A 85 11.05 16.36 -6.51
N LYS A 86 11.76 15.77 -7.48
CA LYS A 86 11.41 15.84 -8.91
C LYS A 86 11.01 14.48 -9.48
N ARG A 87 11.50 13.40 -8.86
CA ARG A 87 11.23 12.03 -9.32
C ARG A 87 11.07 11.12 -8.11
N ILE A 88 9.85 10.69 -7.84
CA ILE A 88 9.54 9.84 -6.69
C ILE A 88 9.12 8.47 -7.19
N LEU A 89 9.81 7.42 -6.73
CA LEU A 89 9.44 6.04 -6.96
C LEU A 89 8.58 5.54 -5.79
N ILE A 90 7.36 5.11 -6.08
CA ILE A 90 6.48 4.45 -5.10
C ILE A 90 6.43 2.97 -5.44
N ILE A 91 6.71 2.11 -4.46
CA ILE A 91 6.66 0.66 -4.59
C ILE A 91 5.65 0.10 -3.58
N SER A 92 4.72 -0.73 -4.05
CA SER A 92 3.84 -1.53 -3.21
C SER A 92 4.09 -3.00 -3.53
N SER A 93 4.46 -3.78 -2.52
CA SER A 93 4.78 -5.20 -2.66
C SER A 93 4.31 -5.94 -1.43
N ASP A 94 3.45 -6.94 -1.62
CA ASP A 94 2.83 -7.67 -0.53
C ASP A 94 2.84 -9.18 -0.76
N ARG A 95 3.16 -9.93 0.29
CA ARG A 95 3.00 -11.40 0.37
C ARG A 95 1.83 -11.74 1.28
N GLY A 96 0.63 -11.36 0.83
CA GLY A 96 -0.62 -11.55 1.58
C GLY A 96 -0.91 -13.01 1.89
N THR A 97 -0.37 -13.94 1.09
CA THR A 97 -0.58 -15.39 1.30
C THR A 97 0.00 -15.89 2.61
N ARG A 98 0.97 -15.20 3.21
CA ARG A 98 1.55 -15.54 4.51
C ARG A 98 0.56 -15.38 5.66
N GLY A 99 -0.41 -14.48 5.53
CA GLY A 99 -1.44 -14.23 6.54
C GLY A 99 -2.77 -14.95 6.28
N ARG A 100 -2.85 -15.89 5.34
CA ARG A 100 -4.10 -16.61 5.04
C ARG A 100 -4.62 -17.38 6.25
N ASN A 101 -5.86 -17.12 6.60
CA ASN A 101 -6.60 -17.88 7.60
C ASN A 101 -7.53 -18.88 6.91
N PHE A 102 -7.14 -20.15 6.86
CA PHE A 102 -7.95 -21.18 6.22
C PHE A 102 -9.17 -21.62 7.03
N ASP A 103 -9.27 -21.20 8.31
CA ASP A 103 -10.50 -21.35 9.10
C ASP A 103 -11.57 -20.32 8.68
N GLN A 104 -11.17 -19.31 7.88
CA GLN A 104 -12.05 -18.34 7.22
C GLN A 104 -11.76 -18.33 5.70
N PRO A 105 -12.27 -19.33 4.94
CA PRO A 105 -11.96 -19.48 3.52
C PRO A 105 -12.31 -18.24 2.67
N GLU A 106 -13.38 -17.54 3.01
CA GLU A 106 -13.83 -16.32 2.35
C GLU A 106 -12.83 -15.16 2.46
N SER A 107 -12.15 -15.05 3.61
CA SER A 107 -11.09 -14.04 3.79
C SER A 107 -9.76 -14.50 3.19
N ALA A 108 -9.40 -15.76 3.35
CA ALA A 108 -8.20 -16.35 2.76
C ALA A 108 -8.18 -16.23 1.23
N ALA A 109 -9.35 -16.38 0.59
CA ALA A 109 -9.51 -16.26 -0.85
C ALA A 109 -9.23 -14.85 -1.41
N LEU A 110 -9.22 -13.82 -0.57
CA LEU A 110 -8.93 -12.45 -0.99
C LEU A 110 -7.43 -12.18 -1.12
N LEU A 111 -6.60 -12.92 -0.40
CA LEU A 111 -5.17 -12.65 -0.27
C LEU A 111 -4.35 -13.35 -1.36
N GLY A 112 -3.52 -12.59 -2.05
CA GLY A 112 -2.53 -13.05 -3.01
C GLY A 112 -1.22 -12.30 -2.81
N ASP A 113 -0.20 -12.67 -3.58
CA ASP A 113 1.10 -12.03 -3.60
C ASP A 113 1.29 -11.24 -4.89
N GLY A 114 1.95 -10.10 -4.80
CA GLY A 114 2.24 -9.28 -5.95
C GLY A 114 2.96 -7.98 -5.60
N ALA A 115 3.51 -7.34 -6.62
CA ALA A 115 4.12 -6.02 -6.52
C ALA A 115 3.75 -5.16 -7.71
N ALA A 116 3.70 -3.85 -7.47
CA ALA A 116 3.59 -2.82 -8.49
C ALA A 116 4.40 -1.59 -8.07
N ALA A 117 4.84 -0.81 -9.05
CA ALA A 117 5.51 0.44 -8.78
C ALA A 117 5.12 1.50 -9.80
N ILE A 118 5.23 2.75 -9.40
CA ILE A 118 5.03 3.91 -10.28
C ILE A 118 6.11 4.96 -10.02
N VAL A 119 6.40 5.75 -11.04
CA VAL A 119 7.22 6.96 -10.94
C VAL A 119 6.33 8.18 -11.05
N LEU A 120 6.46 9.11 -10.11
CA LEU A 120 5.81 10.42 -10.16
C LEU A 120 6.84 11.49 -10.48
N GLU A 121 6.47 12.38 -11.39
CA GLU A 121 7.25 13.55 -11.82
C GLU A 121 6.34 14.79 -11.92
N PRO A 122 6.91 16.01 -11.98
CA PRO A 122 6.12 17.20 -12.30
C PRO A 122 5.45 17.07 -13.66
N ILE A 123 4.24 17.55 -13.78
CA ILE A 123 3.52 17.66 -15.06
C ILE A 123 4.36 18.50 -16.03
N GLN A 124 4.61 17.97 -17.23
CA GLN A 124 5.48 18.58 -18.24
C GLN A 124 4.70 19.21 -19.38
N LYS A 125 3.52 18.67 -19.69
CA LYS A 125 2.69 19.10 -20.81
C LYS A 125 1.21 18.84 -20.57
N ASP A 126 0.36 19.51 -21.30
CA ASP A 126 -1.06 19.24 -21.31
C ASP A 126 -1.33 17.79 -21.73
N GLY A 127 -2.19 17.12 -21.01
CA GLY A 127 -2.56 15.71 -21.22
C GLY A 127 -1.74 14.70 -20.40
N ASP A 128 -0.75 15.14 -19.63
CA ASP A 128 -0.15 14.28 -18.61
C ASP A 128 -1.17 13.93 -17.53
N SER A 129 -1.01 12.75 -16.94
CA SER A 129 -1.89 12.30 -15.85
C SER A 129 -1.59 13.06 -14.56
N GLU A 130 -2.63 13.50 -13.86
CA GLU A 130 -2.50 14.24 -12.62
C GLU A 130 -3.46 13.78 -11.51
N LEU A 131 -3.11 14.08 -10.25
CA LEU A 131 -3.99 13.87 -9.12
C LEU A 131 -4.93 15.08 -8.96
N ILE A 132 -6.15 14.97 -9.47
CA ILE A 132 -7.15 16.05 -9.45
C ILE A 132 -7.98 16.11 -8.17
N TYR A 133 -8.05 15.02 -7.42
CA TYR A 133 -8.86 14.95 -6.19
C TYR A 133 -8.32 13.89 -5.24
N TYR A 134 -8.26 14.24 -3.96
CA TYR A 134 -7.95 13.31 -2.88
C TYR A 134 -8.89 13.56 -1.69
N ASN A 135 -9.37 12.48 -1.10
CA ASN A 135 -10.15 12.53 0.15
C ASN A 135 -9.97 11.23 0.93
N MET A 136 -9.69 11.35 2.20
CA MET A 136 -9.55 10.22 3.13
C MET A 136 -10.40 10.45 4.37
N LYS A 137 -11.00 9.38 4.89
CA LYS A 137 -11.78 9.41 6.13
C LYS A 137 -11.56 8.12 6.92
N THR A 138 -11.56 8.25 8.23
CA THR A 138 -11.43 7.13 9.15
C THR A 138 -12.72 6.98 9.98
N TRP A 139 -13.19 5.74 10.13
CA TRP A 139 -14.32 5.38 10.98
C TRP A 139 -13.87 4.35 12.02
N PRO A 140 -13.40 4.79 13.20
CA PRO A 140 -12.77 3.93 14.19
C PRO A 140 -13.72 2.88 14.80
N SER A 141 -15.02 3.04 14.67
CA SER A 141 -15.99 2.03 15.10
C SER A 141 -15.88 0.69 14.35
N GLY A 142 -15.16 0.67 13.23
CA GLY A 142 -14.89 -0.55 12.45
C GLY A 142 -13.50 -1.13 12.66
N ALA A 143 -12.72 -0.65 13.62
CA ALA A 143 -11.31 -1.01 13.77
C ALA A 143 -11.05 -2.53 13.88
N ASN A 144 -11.91 -3.24 14.61
CA ASN A 144 -11.75 -4.69 14.82
C ASN A 144 -12.50 -5.58 13.82
N LEU A 145 -13.09 -5.00 12.78
CA LEU A 145 -13.79 -5.79 11.76
C LEU A 145 -12.84 -6.47 10.78
N THR A 146 -11.60 -6.03 10.71
CA THR A 146 -10.55 -6.62 9.88
C THR A 146 -9.23 -6.42 10.59
N GLU A 147 -8.55 -7.51 10.97
CA GLU A 147 -7.35 -7.41 11.78
C GLU A 147 -6.34 -8.56 11.57
N VAL A 148 -5.08 -8.26 11.85
CA VAL A 148 -4.02 -9.20 12.22
C VAL A 148 -3.50 -8.69 13.56
N ARG A 149 -3.72 -9.44 14.64
CA ARG A 149 -3.40 -8.98 16.01
C ARG A 149 -1.92 -9.10 16.36
N GLY A 150 -1.25 -10.05 15.74
CA GLY A 150 0.16 -10.32 15.95
C GLY A 150 1.10 -9.44 15.11
N GLY A 151 2.39 -9.57 15.35
CA GLY A 151 3.44 -8.84 14.64
C GLY A 151 3.71 -7.43 15.14
N GLY A 152 2.86 -6.90 16.03
CA GLY A 152 3.05 -5.62 16.71
C GLY A 152 3.21 -5.81 18.23
N THR A 153 2.81 -4.77 18.98
CA THR A 153 2.90 -4.79 20.46
C THR A 153 1.65 -5.33 21.16
N ASN A 154 0.53 -5.49 20.44
CA ASN A 154 -0.71 -5.99 21.04
C ASN A 154 -0.64 -7.50 21.36
N ARG A 155 -0.09 -8.28 20.44
CA ARG A 155 0.20 -9.71 20.59
C ARG A 155 1.66 -9.91 20.17
N HIS A 156 2.57 -9.59 21.09
CA HIS A 156 4.00 -9.71 20.81
C HIS A 156 4.43 -11.19 20.82
N PRO A 157 5.36 -11.62 19.96
CA PRO A 157 5.81 -13.02 19.91
C PRO A 157 6.37 -13.58 21.25
N GLN A 158 6.82 -12.70 22.15
CA GLN A 158 7.32 -13.08 23.47
C GLN A 158 6.21 -13.26 24.52
N ASP A 159 4.99 -12.83 24.23
CA ASP A 159 3.88 -13.00 25.17
C ASP A 159 3.40 -14.45 25.14
N MET A 160 3.28 -15.07 26.32
CA MET A 160 2.86 -16.48 26.43
C MET A 160 1.48 -16.77 25.84
N GLU A 161 0.65 -15.75 25.74
CA GLU A 161 -0.71 -15.84 25.20
C GLU A 161 -0.77 -15.68 23.67
N THR A 162 0.34 -15.29 23.02
CA THR A 162 0.39 -15.11 21.56
C THR A 162 0.45 -16.47 20.86
N THR A 163 -0.46 -16.67 19.94
CA THR A 163 -0.58 -17.91 19.15
C THR A 163 -0.33 -17.65 17.68
N LEU A 164 -0.18 -18.72 16.88
CA LEU A 164 -0.07 -18.60 15.42
C LEU A 164 -1.32 -17.96 14.81
N ALA A 165 -2.49 -18.18 15.38
CA ALA A 165 -3.75 -17.59 14.93
C ALA A 165 -3.76 -16.05 15.01
N ASP A 166 -3.00 -15.47 15.95
CA ASP A 166 -2.89 -14.02 16.07
C ASP A 166 -2.19 -13.36 14.86
N ASN A 167 -1.40 -14.12 14.10
CA ASN A 167 -0.70 -13.68 12.91
C ASN A 167 -1.50 -13.91 11.60
N LEU A 168 -2.73 -14.43 11.72
CA LEU A 168 -3.59 -14.67 10.57
C LEU A 168 -4.60 -13.54 10.39
N PHE A 169 -4.88 -13.25 9.13
CA PHE A 169 -5.88 -12.25 8.74
C PHE A 169 -7.30 -12.74 9.06
N THR A 170 -8.04 -11.94 9.78
CA THR A 170 -9.45 -12.18 10.10
C THR A 170 -10.32 -11.02 9.64
N MET A 171 -11.56 -11.32 9.19
CA MET A 171 -12.48 -10.31 8.69
C MET A 171 -13.94 -10.69 8.95
N ASP A 172 -14.70 -9.75 9.51
CA ASP A 172 -16.17 -9.77 9.44
C ASP A 172 -16.60 -9.11 8.11
N GLY A 173 -16.56 -9.90 7.02
CA GLY A 173 -16.85 -9.42 5.67
C GLY A 173 -18.23 -8.76 5.52
N PRO A 174 -19.33 -9.34 6.03
CA PRO A 174 -20.67 -8.74 5.99
C PRO A 174 -20.72 -7.38 6.71
N ALA A 175 -20.11 -7.23 7.88
CA ALA A 175 -20.10 -5.97 8.62
C ALA A 175 -19.26 -4.91 7.89
N VAL A 176 -18.07 -5.26 7.39
CA VAL A 176 -17.23 -4.38 6.56
C VAL A 176 -18.00 -3.89 5.33
N TYR A 177 -18.61 -4.81 4.59
CA TYR A 177 -19.39 -4.47 3.38
C TYR A 177 -20.53 -3.51 3.69
N LYS A 178 -21.31 -3.77 4.74
CA LYS A 178 -22.44 -2.92 5.17
C LYS A 178 -22.02 -1.49 5.51
N ILE A 179 -20.86 -1.33 6.14
CA ILE A 179 -20.30 0.00 6.45
C ILE A 179 -19.76 0.66 5.18
N ALA A 180 -18.93 -0.08 4.42
CA ALA A 180 -18.23 0.42 3.26
C ALA A 180 -19.18 0.97 2.18
N ILE A 181 -20.20 0.21 1.79
CA ILE A 181 -21.10 0.60 0.71
C ILE A 181 -21.78 1.96 0.96
N LYS A 182 -22.20 2.22 2.20
CA LYS A 182 -22.86 3.48 2.58
C LYS A 182 -21.90 4.67 2.60
N LYS A 183 -20.66 4.44 3.04
CA LYS A 183 -19.66 5.50 3.23
C LYS A 183 -18.96 5.83 1.93
N ILE A 184 -18.52 4.80 1.19
CA ILE A 184 -17.81 4.97 -0.09
C ILE A 184 -18.74 5.62 -1.11
N TYR A 185 -19.99 5.19 -1.22
CA TYR A 185 -20.96 5.81 -2.13
C TYR A 185 -21.06 7.34 -1.93
N LYS A 186 -21.19 7.79 -0.67
CA LYS A 186 -21.23 9.22 -0.36
C LYS A 186 -19.92 9.94 -0.70
N MET A 187 -18.77 9.27 -0.53
CA MET A 187 -17.47 9.85 -0.90
C MET A 187 -17.32 9.99 -2.41
N ILE A 188 -17.75 8.98 -3.19
CA ILE A 188 -17.76 9.04 -4.66
C ILE A 188 -18.65 10.18 -5.16
N LEU A 189 -19.89 10.30 -4.67
CA LEU A 189 -20.77 11.40 -5.05
C LEU A 189 -20.15 12.78 -4.74
N LYS A 190 -19.47 12.90 -3.62
CA LYS A 190 -18.76 14.15 -3.28
C LYS A 190 -17.60 14.42 -4.24
N MET A 191 -16.83 13.38 -4.60
CA MET A 191 -15.73 13.49 -5.55
C MET A 191 -16.26 13.98 -6.91
N LEU A 192 -17.24 13.31 -7.49
CA LEU A 192 -17.84 13.69 -8.77
C LEU A 192 -18.34 15.15 -8.75
N LYS A 193 -19.03 15.54 -7.67
CA LYS A 193 -19.49 16.94 -7.52
C LYS A 193 -18.33 17.94 -7.43
N SER A 194 -17.22 17.57 -6.77
CA SER A 194 -16.09 18.49 -6.58
C SER A 194 -15.20 18.62 -7.81
N THR A 195 -15.13 17.59 -8.64
CA THR A 195 -14.30 17.56 -9.86
C THR A 195 -15.07 17.92 -11.12
N GLY A 196 -16.41 17.92 -11.08
CA GLY A 196 -17.25 18.08 -12.27
C GLY A 196 -17.29 16.85 -13.17
N LEU A 197 -16.64 15.75 -12.78
CA LEU A 197 -16.66 14.48 -13.50
C LEU A 197 -18.02 13.78 -13.38
N LYS A 198 -18.35 12.96 -14.34
CA LYS A 198 -19.54 12.10 -14.37
C LYS A 198 -19.13 10.66 -14.06
N LYS A 199 -20.11 9.78 -13.85
CA LYS A 199 -19.87 8.36 -13.56
C LYS A 199 -19.25 7.60 -14.74
N GLU A 200 -19.44 8.13 -15.93
CA GLU A 200 -18.96 7.56 -17.18
C GLU A 200 -17.51 7.95 -17.51
N ASP A 201 -16.97 8.99 -16.86
CA ASP A 201 -15.60 9.44 -16.98
C ASP A 201 -14.67 8.61 -16.07
#